data_ff98ef048e2133b41aafab26826e948f
#
_entry.id   ff98ef048e2133b41aafab26826e948f
#
_cell.length_a   1.000
_cell.length_b   1.000
_cell.length_c   1.000
_cell.angle_alpha   90.00
_cell.angle_beta   90.00
_cell.angle_gamma   90.00
#
_symmetry.space_group_name_H-M   'P 1'
#
loop_
_entity.id
_entity.type
_entity.pdbx_description
1 polymer ?
#
loop_
_entity_poly.entity_id
_entity_poly.type
_entity_poly.pdbx_seq_one_letter_code
_entity_poly.pdbx_strand_id
1 'polypeptide(L)'
;MYASTQRTRLRRLPERAAYDAGTVHAILDEGFICHVAFVVDGQPSMIPTGYARVGETLYLHGSSGSRLGLRPGADVCVTVTLLDGIVLARSAFHHSFQYRSVVVYGRTRAVTDPAEKDAVLRAMVEHIVPGRSQAVRGASAKELAATTVLALPLAEVSAKIRSGPPKDEEEDYELPIWAGLLPLGLAAGSPETDPLLHAEVPVPDHVTAWRRPTPAKESL
;
A
#
# COMPACT_ATOMS: atom_id res chain seq x y z
N MET A 1 -15.11 11.89 -4.33
CA MET A 1 -15.71 10.69 -3.70
C MET A 1 -15.88 9.64 -4.77
N TYR A 2 -15.41 8.41 -4.53
CA TYR A 2 -15.55 7.31 -5.47
C TYR A 2 -16.94 6.69 -5.40
N ALA A 3 -17.43 6.15 -6.53
CA ALA A 3 -18.73 5.49 -6.57
C ALA A 3 -18.66 4.10 -5.91
N SER A 4 -19.64 3.79 -5.07
CA SER A 4 -19.81 2.43 -4.55
C SER A 4 -20.42 1.56 -5.65
N THR A 5 -19.64 0.61 -6.17
CA THR A 5 -20.08 -0.36 -7.19
C THR A 5 -20.49 -1.69 -6.54
N GLN A 6 -20.96 -2.61 -7.33
CA GLN A 6 -21.28 -3.95 -6.84
C GLN A 6 -20.06 -4.68 -6.24
N ARG A 7 -18.83 -4.43 -6.79
CA ARG A 7 -17.58 -5.04 -6.33
C ARG A 7 -17.00 -4.32 -5.11
N THR A 8 -17.12 -2.99 -5.03
CA THR A 8 -16.53 -2.18 -3.95
C THR A 8 -17.44 -2.03 -2.74
N ARG A 9 -18.74 -2.38 -2.86
CA ARG A 9 -19.69 -2.26 -1.75
C ARG A 9 -19.35 -3.22 -0.62
N LEU A 10 -19.05 -2.70 0.56
CA LEU A 10 -18.93 -3.48 1.78
C LEU A 10 -20.33 -3.92 2.23
N ARG A 11 -20.59 -5.24 2.22
CA ARG A 11 -21.87 -5.83 2.64
C ARG A 11 -21.92 -6.11 4.14
N ARG A 12 -20.78 -6.55 4.71
CA ARG A 12 -20.66 -6.80 6.15
C ARG A 12 -19.95 -5.63 6.81
N LEU A 13 -20.58 -5.04 7.83
CA LEU A 13 -20.12 -3.86 8.55
C LEU A 13 -19.87 -2.67 7.59
N PRO A 14 -20.93 -2.21 6.90
CA PRO A 14 -20.83 -1.16 5.89
C PRO A 14 -20.35 0.17 6.47
N GLU A 15 -20.51 0.39 7.77
CA GLU A 15 -20.00 1.55 8.52
C GLU A 15 -18.47 1.65 8.54
N ARG A 16 -17.77 0.59 8.18
CA ARG A 16 -16.30 0.56 8.05
C ARG A 16 -15.82 0.93 6.64
N ALA A 17 -16.73 1.14 5.72
CA ALA A 17 -16.39 1.52 4.35
C ALA A 17 -16.10 3.01 4.27
N ALA A 18 -15.07 3.38 3.51
CA ALA A 18 -14.83 4.74 3.09
C ALA A 18 -14.59 4.78 1.56
N TYR A 19 -15.16 5.80 0.93
CA TYR A 19 -15.11 6.02 -0.52
C TYR A 19 -14.60 7.42 -0.86
N ASP A 20 -14.21 8.21 0.13
CA ASP A 20 -13.61 9.53 -0.09
C ASP A 20 -12.15 9.38 -0.55
N ALA A 21 -11.73 10.31 -1.42
CA ALA A 21 -10.40 10.25 -2.00
C ALA A 21 -9.31 10.48 -0.94
N GLY A 22 -9.55 11.33 0.04
CA GLY A 22 -8.58 11.62 1.10
C GLY A 22 -8.20 10.36 1.88
N THR A 23 -9.18 9.61 2.35
CA THR A 23 -8.97 8.35 3.08
C THR A 23 -8.25 7.30 2.20
N VAL A 24 -8.71 7.13 0.96
CA VAL A 24 -8.08 6.16 0.03
C VAL A 24 -6.64 6.54 -0.26
N HIS A 25 -6.37 7.80 -0.58
CA HIS A 25 -5.02 8.29 -0.86
C HIS A 25 -4.10 8.17 0.35
N ALA A 26 -4.56 8.55 1.54
CA ALA A 26 -3.76 8.43 2.77
C ALA A 26 -3.29 7.00 3.03
N ILE A 27 -4.16 6.00 2.83
CA ILE A 27 -3.80 4.59 2.99
C ILE A 27 -2.80 4.15 1.91
N LEU A 28 -3.02 4.55 0.66
CA LEU A 28 -2.13 4.22 -0.45
C LEU A 28 -0.76 4.91 -0.32
N ASP A 29 -0.72 6.14 0.17
CA ASP A 29 0.53 6.90 0.33
C ASP A 29 1.36 6.41 1.54
N GLU A 30 0.73 5.80 2.54
CA GLU A 30 1.40 5.22 3.70
C GLU A 30 1.91 3.79 3.46
N GLY A 31 1.27 3.03 2.56
CA GLY A 31 1.65 1.66 2.25
C GLY A 31 2.82 1.57 1.27
N PHE A 32 3.66 0.53 1.37
CA PHE A 32 4.79 0.30 0.45
C PHE A 32 4.58 -0.90 -0.47
N ILE A 33 3.81 -1.87 -0.02
CA ILE A 33 3.58 -3.13 -0.73
C ILE A 33 2.09 -3.27 -0.99
N CYS A 34 1.74 -3.61 -2.21
CA CYS A 34 0.42 -4.07 -2.58
C CYS A 34 0.45 -5.55 -3.00
N HIS A 35 -0.69 -6.19 -2.93
CA HIS A 35 -0.92 -7.51 -3.50
C HIS A 35 -1.79 -7.37 -4.75
N VAL A 36 -1.27 -7.83 -5.87
CA VAL A 36 -1.95 -7.76 -7.17
C VAL A 36 -2.46 -9.15 -7.53
N ALA A 37 -3.76 -9.32 -7.53
CA ALA A 37 -4.43 -10.54 -7.97
C ALA A 37 -4.92 -10.39 -9.41
N PHE A 38 -4.72 -11.44 -10.22
CA PHE A 38 -5.11 -11.53 -11.61
C PHE A 38 -5.30 -12.99 -12.03
N VAL A 39 -5.74 -13.22 -13.26
CA VAL A 39 -5.95 -14.59 -13.79
C VAL A 39 -4.96 -14.86 -14.92
N VAL A 40 -4.29 -16.01 -14.86
CA VAL A 40 -3.42 -16.52 -15.93
C VAL A 40 -3.91 -17.90 -16.32
N ASP A 41 -4.22 -18.10 -17.58
CA ASP A 41 -4.70 -19.39 -18.13
C ASP A 41 -5.85 -19.99 -17.32
N GLY A 42 -6.79 -19.14 -16.90
CA GLY A 42 -7.93 -19.51 -16.08
C GLY A 42 -7.64 -19.77 -14.60
N GLN A 43 -6.40 -19.64 -14.16
CA GLN A 43 -5.97 -19.86 -12.77
C GLN A 43 -5.73 -18.54 -12.04
N PRO A 44 -6.18 -18.39 -10.78
CA PRO A 44 -5.87 -17.22 -9.98
C PRO A 44 -4.38 -17.15 -9.66
N SER A 45 -3.82 -15.96 -9.78
CA SER A 45 -2.44 -15.65 -9.42
C SER A 45 -2.40 -14.39 -8.55
N MET A 46 -1.44 -14.31 -7.65
CA MET A 46 -1.22 -13.13 -6.80
C MET A 46 0.26 -12.88 -6.59
N ILE A 47 0.67 -11.61 -6.69
CA ILE A 47 2.04 -11.19 -6.42
C ILE A 47 2.06 -10.01 -5.44
N PRO A 48 2.97 -9.99 -4.44
CA PRO A 48 3.32 -8.78 -3.72
C PRO A 48 4.28 -7.94 -4.57
N THR A 49 4.08 -6.63 -4.61
CA THR A 49 4.99 -5.72 -5.31
C THR A 49 4.93 -4.32 -4.72
N GLY A 50 6.01 -3.52 -4.93
CA GLY A 50 5.99 -2.10 -4.67
C GLY A 50 5.12 -1.36 -5.69
N TYR A 51 4.65 -0.19 -5.31
CA TYR A 51 3.81 0.65 -6.15
C TYR A 51 4.06 2.14 -5.83
N ALA A 52 3.51 3.01 -6.65
CA ALA A 52 3.34 4.42 -6.31
C ALA A 52 1.96 4.90 -6.78
N ARG A 53 1.39 5.88 -6.07
CA ARG A 53 0.21 6.62 -6.50
C ARG A 53 0.64 8.00 -7.02
N VAL A 54 0.17 8.35 -8.20
CA VAL A 54 0.30 9.72 -8.73
C VAL A 54 -1.08 10.18 -9.18
N GLY A 55 -1.60 11.21 -8.53
CA GLY A 55 -2.98 11.66 -8.75
C GLY A 55 -3.99 10.53 -8.51
N GLU A 56 -4.84 10.28 -9.47
CA GLU A 56 -5.88 9.24 -9.46
C GLU A 56 -5.42 7.92 -10.11
N THR A 57 -4.11 7.63 -10.09
CA THR A 57 -3.56 6.44 -10.73
C THR A 57 -2.56 5.74 -9.84
N LEU A 58 -2.74 4.43 -9.69
CA LEU A 58 -1.79 3.52 -9.08
C LEU A 58 -0.87 2.98 -10.16
N TYR A 59 0.43 3.04 -9.93
CA TYR A 59 1.44 2.53 -10.84
C TYR A 59 2.15 1.33 -10.24
N LEU A 60 2.33 0.31 -11.08
CA LEU A 60 3.05 -0.92 -10.78
C LEU A 60 4.23 -1.03 -11.74
N HIS A 61 5.33 -1.63 -11.29
CA HIS A 61 6.47 -1.88 -12.16
C HIS A 61 6.95 -3.33 -12.05
N GLY A 62 7.61 -3.79 -13.09
CA GLY A 62 8.21 -5.10 -13.11
C GLY A 62 9.20 -5.25 -14.26
N SER A 63 9.98 -6.33 -14.25
CA SER A 63 10.83 -6.68 -15.39
C SER A 63 9.98 -7.06 -16.58
N SER A 64 10.34 -6.58 -17.78
CA SER A 64 9.71 -6.97 -19.05
C SER A 64 9.82 -8.48 -19.33
N GLY A 65 10.79 -9.17 -18.72
CA GLY A 65 10.96 -10.62 -18.76
C GLY A 65 10.25 -11.40 -17.65
N SER A 66 9.48 -10.73 -16.79
CA SER A 66 8.78 -11.40 -15.70
C SER A 66 7.77 -12.43 -16.20
N ARG A 67 7.93 -13.69 -15.81
CA ARG A 67 6.99 -14.78 -16.11
C ARG A 67 5.68 -14.70 -15.32
N LEU A 68 5.53 -13.69 -14.46
CA LEU A 68 4.42 -13.58 -13.51
C LEU A 68 3.07 -13.21 -14.14
N GLY A 69 2.99 -13.12 -15.48
CA GLY A 69 1.71 -13.04 -16.20
C GLY A 69 0.96 -11.72 -16.08
N LEU A 70 1.40 -10.79 -15.25
CA LEU A 70 0.77 -9.47 -15.17
C LEU A 70 1.11 -8.66 -16.43
N ARG A 71 0.11 -8.49 -17.28
CA ARG A 71 0.26 -7.87 -18.61
C ARG A 71 -0.59 -6.62 -18.73
N PRO A 72 -0.25 -5.70 -19.65
CA PRO A 72 -1.15 -4.64 -20.05
C PRO A 72 -2.50 -5.20 -20.48
N GLY A 73 -3.58 -4.55 -20.07
CA GLY A 73 -4.94 -4.97 -20.36
C GLY A 73 -5.47 -6.10 -19.48
N ALA A 74 -4.73 -6.56 -18.48
CA ALA A 74 -5.23 -7.52 -17.50
C ALA A 74 -6.25 -6.87 -16.56
N ASP A 75 -7.32 -7.60 -16.26
CA ASP A 75 -8.21 -7.28 -15.15
C ASP A 75 -7.53 -7.68 -13.85
N VAL A 76 -7.47 -6.76 -12.91
CA VAL A 76 -6.77 -6.95 -11.64
C VAL A 76 -7.60 -6.53 -10.44
N CYS A 77 -7.26 -7.13 -9.30
CA CYS A 77 -7.65 -6.65 -7.98
C CYS A 77 -6.36 -6.34 -7.21
N VAL A 78 -6.17 -5.09 -6.80
CA VAL A 78 -5.01 -4.65 -6.02
C VAL A 78 -5.45 -4.34 -4.60
N THR A 79 -4.73 -4.86 -3.61
CA THR A 79 -4.99 -4.61 -2.20
C THR A 79 -3.76 -4.08 -1.49
N VAL A 80 -3.96 -3.01 -0.71
CA VAL A 80 -2.99 -2.49 0.27
C VAL A 80 -3.61 -2.64 1.64
N THR A 81 -2.83 -3.12 2.62
CA THR A 81 -3.30 -3.28 4.00
C THR A 81 -2.25 -2.77 4.98
N LEU A 82 -2.68 -1.93 5.91
CA LEU A 82 -1.90 -1.40 7.01
C LEU A 82 -2.43 -2.03 8.30
N LEU A 83 -1.56 -2.70 9.04
CA LEU A 83 -1.89 -3.26 10.35
C LEU A 83 -1.57 -2.22 11.43
N ASP A 84 -2.58 -1.75 12.15
CA ASP A 84 -2.46 -0.66 13.10
C ASP A 84 -2.50 -1.13 14.57
N GLY A 85 -2.96 -2.36 14.83
CA GLY A 85 -2.97 -2.89 16.19
C GLY A 85 -3.62 -4.27 16.33
N ILE A 86 -3.39 -4.87 17.47
CA ILE A 86 -4.01 -6.14 17.91
C ILE A 86 -5.06 -5.80 18.95
N VAL A 87 -6.28 -6.29 18.74
CA VAL A 87 -7.39 -6.11 19.67
C VAL A 87 -7.51 -7.38 20.51
N LEU A 88 -7.21 -7.24 21.78
CA LEU A 88 -7.28 -8.29 22.78
C LEU A 88 -8.61 -8.17 23.53
N ALA A 89 -9.40 -9.20 23.47
CA ALA A 89 -10.73 -9.27 24.05
C ALA A 89 -10.75 -10.20 25.27
N ARG A 90 -11.86 -10.24 25.99
CA ARG A 90 -12.04 -11.15 27.14
C ARG A 90 -12.33 -12.56 26.70
N SER A 91 -12.97 -12.74 25.55
CA SER A 91 -13.21 -14.07 24.97
C SER A 91 -12.30 -14.33 23.76
N ALA A 92 -11.93 -15.57 23.54
CA ALA A 92 -11.13 -15.97 22.38
C ALA A 92 -11.80 -15.59 21.03
N PHE A 93 -13.12 -15.57 21.00
CA PHE A 93 -13.90 -15.28 19.80
C PHE A 93 -13.83 -13.82 19.36
N HIS A 94 -13.66 -12.88 20.29
CA HIS A 94 -13.69 -11.43 20.02
C HIS A 94 -12.31 -10.80 19.77
N HIS A 95 -11.22 -11.57 19.83
CA HIS A 95 -9.91 -11.11 19.39
C HIS A 95 -9.93 -10.69 17.94
N SER A 96 -9.19 -9.63 17.59
CA SER A 96 -9.22 -9.07 16.24
C SER A 96 -8.03 -8.15 15.99
N PHE A 97 -8.07 -7.40 14.87
CA PHE A 97 -7.04 -6.45 14.50
C PHE A 97 -7.65 -5.08 14.21
N GLN A 98 -6.91 -4.02 14.49
CA GLN A 98 -7.12 -2.72 13.87
C GLN A 98 -6.33 -2.66 12.57
N TYR A 99 -6.97 -2.20 11.51
CA TYR A 99 -6.35 -2.11 10.19
C TYR A 99 -7.05 -1.08 9.31
N ARG A 100 -6.30 -0.59 8.35
CA ARG A 100 -6.81 0.19 7.22
C ARG A 100 -6.44 -0.55 5.94
N SER A 101 -7.36 -0.67 5.01
CA SER A 101 -7.10 -1.32 3.73
C SER A 101 -7.79 -0.61 2.58
N VAL A 102 -7.18 -0.70 1.40
CA VAL A 102 -7.76 -0.24 0.13
C VAL A 102 -7.80 -1.42 -0.82
N VAL A 103 -8.91 -1.54 -1.53
CA VAL A 103 -9.05 -2.49 -2.64
C VAL A 103 -9.38 -1.70 -3.91
N VAL A 104 -8.61 -1.91 -4.95
CA VAL A 104 -8.78 -1.28 -6.27
C VAL A 104 -9.07 -2.36 -7.30
N TYR A 105 -10.14 -2.20 -8.05
CA TYR A 105 -10.45 -3.04 -9.20
C TYR A 105 -10.28 -2.25 -10.49
N GLY A 106 -9.79 -2.90 -11.50
CA GLY A 106 -9.68 -2.27 -12.81
C GLY A 106 -8.86 -3.05 -13.80
N ARG A 107 -8.63 -2.41 -14.93
CA ARG A 107 -7.84 -2.96 -16.02
C ARG A 107 -6.56 -2.17 -16.18
N THR A 108 -5.44 -2.86 -16.24
CA THR A 108 -4.12 -2.24 -16.36
C THR A 108 -3.90 -1.65 -17.77
N ARG A 109 -3.18 -0.53 -17.85
CA ARG A 109 -2.68 0.09 -19.07
C ARG A 109 -1.16 0.09 -19.06
N ALA A 110 -0.53 -0.22 -20.20
CA ALA A 110 0.92 0.00 -20.33
C ALA A 110 1.23 1.50 -20.32
N VAL A 111 2.29 1.87 -19.63
CA VAL A 111 2.93 3.19 -19.78
C VAL A 111 3.99 3.06 -20.86
N THR A 112 3.70 3.62 -22.03
CA THR A 112 4.58 3.53 -23.23
C THR A 112 5.37 4.81 -23.48
N ASP A 113 4.87 5.96 -23.02
CA ASP A 113 5.60 7.22 -23.12
C ASP A 113 6.83 7.20 -22.19
N PRO A 114 8.05 7.43 -22.73
CA PRO A 114 9.28 7.43 -21.95
C PRO A 114 9.30 8.51 -20.84
N ALA A 115 8.69 9.67 -21.08
CA ALA A 115 8.63 10.74 -20.10
C ALA A 115 7.70 10.39 -18.94
N GLU A 116 6.50 9.83 -19.23
CA GLU A 116 5.59 9.31 -18.19
C GLU A 116 6.29 8.19 -17.40
N LYS A 117 6.98 7.28 -18.08
CA LYS A 117 7.68 6.16 -17.43
C LYS A 117 8.78 6.65 -16.49
N ASP A 118 9.63 7.59 -16.89
CA ASP A 118 10.68 8.16 -16.03
C ASP A 118 10.07 8.87 -14.81
N ALA A 119 9.04 9.67 -15.02
CA ALA A 119 8.33 10.36 -13.95
C ALA A 119 7.73 9.37 -12.92
N VAL A 120 7.13 8.29 -13.37
CA VAL A 120 6.59 7.24 -12.51
C VAL A 120 7.68 6.51 -11.72
N LEU A 121 8.80 6.16 -12.36
CA LEU A 121 9.90 5.49 -11.66
C LEU A 121 10.54 6.40 -10.60
N ARG A 122 10.64 7.70 -10.86
CA ARG A 122 11.04 8.69 -9.84
C ARG A 122 10.03 8.77 -8.71
N ALA A 123 8.74 8.78 -9.02
CA ALA A 123 7.68 8.78 -8.01
C ALA A 123 7.72 7.52 -7.14
N MET A 124 8.08 6.35 -7.69
CA MET A 124 8.26 5.13 -6.91
C MET A 124 9.44 5.24 -5.92
N VAL A 125 10.58 5.82 -6.34
CA VAL A 125 11.71 6.07 -5.45
C VAL A 125 11.32 7.04 -4.34
N GLU A 126 10.60 8.11 -4.70
CA GLU A 126 10.13 9.14 -3.77
C GLU A 126 9.11 8.58 -2.77
N HIS A 127 8.24 7.65 -3.21
CA HIS A 127 7.28 6.97 -2.36
C HIS A 127 7.96 6.10 -1.28
N ILE A 128 9.07 5.43 -1.65
CA ILE A 128 9.83 4.58 -0.72
C ILE A 128 10.59 5.44 0.30
N VAL A 129 11.33 6.46 -0.18
CA VAL A 129 12.10 7.36 0.66
C VAL A 129 11.97 8.79 0.11
N PRO A 130 11.15 9.65 0.73
CA PRO A 130 11.02 11.05 0.34
C PRO A 130 12.37 11.77 0.26
N GLY A 131 12.60 12.51 -0.82
CA GLY A 131 13.87 13.21 -1.10
C GLY A 131 14.92 12.34 -1.81
N ARG A 132 14.73 11.02 -1.88
CA ARG A 132 15.74 10.12 -2.47
C ARG A 132 15.86 10.26 -3.98
N SER A 133 14.77 10.53 -4.68
CA SER A 133 14.74 10.63 -6.15
C SER A 133 15.66 11.74 -6.70
N GLN A 134 15.93 12.76 -5.91
CA GLN A 134 16.84 13.85 -6.25
C GLN A 134 18.33 13.53 -5.94
N ALA A 135 18.56 12.57 -5.04
CA ALA A 135 19.90 12.20 -4.59
C ALA A 135 20.50 11.02 -5.39
N VAL A 136 19.76 10.47 -6.35
CA VAL A 136 20.22 9.36 -7.19
C VAL A 136 20.19 9.74 -8.67
N ARG A 137 21.00 9.09 -9.49
CA ARG A 137 20.90 9.26 -10.93
C ARG A 137 19.53 8.78 -11.44
N GLY A 138 19.06 9.41 -12.50
CA GLY A 138 17.86 8.94 -13.22
C GLY A 138 18.09 7.59 -13.92
N ALA A 139 17.00 6.98 -14.37
CA ALA A 139 17.05 5.76 -15.14
C ALA A 139 17.71 6.00 -16.52
N SER A 140 18.60 5.12 -16.93
CA SER A 140 19.17 5.11 -18.27
C SER A 140 18.15 4.63 -19.30
N ALA A 141 18.37 4.93 -20.58
CA ALA A 141 17.51 4.45 -21.67
C ALA A 141 17.38 2.91 -21.67
N LYS A 142 18.46 2.19 -21.34
CA LYS A 142 18.45 0.72 -21.23
C LYS A 142 17.57 0.23 -20.07
N GLU A 143 17.65 0.88 -18.93
CA GLU A 143 16.82 0.54 -17.74
C GLU A 143 15.35 0.85 -18.01
N LEU A 144 15.03 2.00 -18.63
CA LEU A 144 13.67 2.34 -19.06
C LEU A 144 13.10 1.30 -20.05
N ALA A 145 13.91 0.85 -21.02
CA ALA A 145 13.48 -0.16 -21.98
C ALA A 145 13.23 -1.53 -21.34
N ALA A 146 14.04 -1.91 -20.33
CA ALA A 146 13.93 -3.19 -19.64
C ALA A 146 12.81 -3.22 -18.58
N THR A 147 12.21 -2.07 -18.23
CA THR A 147 11.18 -1.96 -17.21
C THR A 147 9.80 -1.85 -17.84
N THR A 148 8.87 -2.70 -17.42
CA THR A 148 7.44 -2.53 -17.70
C THR A 148 6.81 -1.72 -16.58
N VAL A 149 6.07 -0.67 -16.94
CA VAL A 149 5.25 0.10 -16.01
C VAL A 149 3.78 -0.04 -16.42
N LEU A 150 2.93 -0.34 -15.47
CA LEU A 150 1.49 -0.50 -15.63
C LEU A 150 0.78 0.57 -14.80
N ALA A 151 -0.20 1.22 -15.40
CA ALA A 151 -1.08 2.18 -14.77
C ALA A 151 -2.44 1.55 -14.49
N LEU A 152 -3.00 1.78 -13.31
CA LEU A 152 -4.33 1.36 -12.88
C LEU A 152 -5.08 2.58 -12.33
N PRO A 153 -6.10 3.09 -13.03
CA PRO A 153 -6.90 4.20 -12.54
C PRO A 153 -7.65 3.83 -11.24
N LEU A 154 -7.75 4.78 -10.31
CA LEU A 154 -8.54 4.65 -9.07
C LEU A 154 -10.03 4.91 -9.33
N ALA A 155 -10.60 4.30 -10.36
CA ALA A 155 -12.00 4.50 -10.73
C ALA A 155 -12.96 3.63 -9.92
N GLU A 156 -12.56 2.42 -9.56
CA GLU A 156 -13.35 1.47 -8.80
C GLU A 156 -12.56 1.03 -7.56
N VAL A 157 -12.71 1.78 -6.48
CA VAL A 157 -11.91 1.67 -5.27
C VAL A 157 -12.78 1.83 -4.03
N SER A 158 -12.40 1.14 -2.96
CA SER A 158 -12.96 1.32 -1.62
C SER A 158 -11.88 1.16 -0.56
N ALA A 159 -12.02 1.88 0.54
CA ALA A 159 -11.27 1.64 1.76
C ALA A 159 -12.15 0.93 2.80
N LYS A 160 -11.49 0.17 3.68
CA LYS A 160 -12.11 -0.43 4.85
C LYS A 160 -11.24 -0.17 6.06
N ILE A 161 -11.85 0.40 7.10
CA ILE A 161 -11.16 0.78 8.33
C ILE A 161 -11.83 0.07 9.51
N ARG A 162 -11.02 -0.58 10.34
CA ARG A 162 -11.44 -1.10 11.62
C ARG A 162 -10.61 -0.44 12.71
N SER A 163 -11.28 0.29 13.57
CA SER A 163 -10.74 0.97 14.75
C SER A 163 -11.59 0.65 15.98
N GLY A 164 -11.19 1.18 17.11
CA GLY A 164 -11.94 1.09 18.38
C GLY A 164 -11.55 -0.10 19.25
N PRO A 165 -12.07 -0.13 20.48
CA PRO A 165 -11.76 -1.16 21.47
C PRO A 165 -12.31 -2.54 21.10
N PRO A 166 -11.97 -3.59 21.88
CA PRO A 166 -12.66 -4.88 21.80
C PRO A 166 -14.17 -4.69 22.08
N LYS A 167 -14.96 -5.54 21.45
CA LYS A 167 -16.41 -5.61 21.69
C LYS A 167 -16.68 -7.05 22.14
N ASP A 168 -16.78 -7.23 23.44
CA ASP A 168 -17.16 -8.50 24.06
C ASP A 168 -18.68 -8.57 24.24
N GLU A 169 -19.21 -9.74 24.58
CA GLU A 169 -20.58 -9.90 25.02
C GLU A 169 -20.75 -9.24 26.41
N GLU A 170 -21.98 -8.85 26.75
CA GLU A 170 -22.27 -8.08 27.95
C GLU A 170 -21.81 -8.81 29.21
N GLU A 171 -22.01 -10.10 29.29
CA GLU A 171 -21.62 -10.97 30.38
C GLU A 171 -20.09 -11.10 30.57
N ASP A 172 -19.32 -10.96 29.47
CA ASP A 172 -17.86 -11.07 29.50
C ASP A 172 -17.20 -9.85 30.18
N TYR A 173 -17.88 -8.69 30.24
CA TYR A 173 -17.31 -7.49 30.86
C TYR A 173 -17.06 -7.64 32.36
N GLU A 174 -17.76 -8.58 33.04
CA GLU A 174 -17.55 -8.87 34.47
C GLU A 174 -16.34 -9.80 34.71
N LEU A 175 -15.75 -10.38 33.68
CA LEU A 175 -14.60 -11.26 33.81
C LEU A 175 -13.34 -10.46 34.18
N PRO A 176 -12.54 -10.94 35.16
CA PRO A 176 -11.29 -10.31 35.59
C PRO A 176 -10.15 -10.57 34.57
N ILE A 177 -10.43 -10.37 33.28
CA ILE A 177 -9.51 -10.59 32.19
C ILE A 177 -9.17 -9.23 31.58
N TRP A 178 -7.88 -8.91 31.47
CA TRP A 178 -7.46 -7.69 30.77
C TRP A 178 -7.85 -7.75 29.31
N ALA A 179 -8.48 -6.68 28.79
CA ALA A 179 -8.83 -6.51 27.39
C ALA A 179 -8.46 -5.09 26.93
N GLY A 180 -8.05 -4.96 25.69
CA GLY A 180 -7.61 -3.67 25.20
C GLY A 180 -6.97 -3.73 23.81
N LEU A 181 -6.23 -2.70 23.48
CA LEU A 181 -5.53 -2.54 22.22
C LEU A 181 -4.01 -2.56 22.45
N LEU A 182 -3.30 -3.38 21.68
CA LEU A 182 -1.86 -3.30 21.50
C LEU A 182 -1.57 -2.60 20.16
N PRO A 183 -1.19 -1.31 20.18
CA PRO A 183 -0.86 -0.59 18.95
C PRO A 183 0.38 -1.19 18.26
N LEU A 184 0.36 -1.24 16.94
CA LEU A 184 1.48 -1.66 16.12
C LEU A 184 1.89 -0.52 15.17
N GLY A 185 3.17 -0.45 14.85
CA GLY A 185 3.72 0.52 13.93
C GLY A 185 4.98 0.02 13.25
N LEU A 186 5.21 0.44 12.01
CA LEU A 186 6.46 0.21 11.31
C LEU A 186 7.48 1.26 11.74
N ALA A 187 8.64 0.84 12.18
CA ALA A 187 9.77 1.71 12.53
C ALA A 187 11.00 1.32 11.72
N ALA A 188 11.79 2.32 11.30
CA ALA A 188 13.09 2.08 10.70
C ALA A 188 14.12 1.72 11.78
N GLY A 189 15.00 0.79 11.47
CA GLY A 189 16.22 0.54 12.23
C GLY A 189 17.34 1.55 11.91
N SER A 190 18.51 1.34 12.47
CA SER A 190 19.71 2.09 12.10
C SER A 190 20.11 1.77 10.65
N PRO A 191 20.45 2.79 9.83
CA PRO A 191 20.96 2.54 8.48
C PRO A 191 22.25 1.70 8.51
N GLU A 192 22.33 0.74 7.58
CA GLU A 192 23.55 -0.05 7.36
C GLU A 192 24.17 0.37 6.05
N THR A 193 25.47 0.64 6.07
CA THR A 193 26.22 1.08 4.88
C THR A 193 26.54 -0.13 3.99
N ASP A 194 26.38 0.04 2.68
CA ASP A 194 26.80 -0.96 1.69
C ASP A 194 28.31 -1.19 1.80
N PRO A 195 28.77 -2.44 2.01
CA PRO A 195 30.19 -2.78 2.11
C PRO A 195 30.99 -2.48 0.84
N LEU A 196 30.33 -2.29 -0.29
CA LEU A 196 30.95 -1.93 -1.58
C LEU A 196 31.05 -0.41 -1.79
N LEU A 197 30.72 0.41 -0.80
CA LEU A 197 30.88 1.85 -0.89
C LEU A 197 32.36 2.21 -0.88
N HIS A 198 32.87 2.75 -2.01
CA HIS A 198 34.30 3.04 -2.20
C HIS A 198 34.78 4.40 -1.61
N ALA A 199 33.86 5.21 -1.14
CA ALA A 199 34.16 6.52 -0.57
C ALA A 199 33.47 6.69 0.78
N GLU A 200 34.03 7.55 1.64
CA GLU A 200 33.33 7.98 2.85
C GLU A 200 32.19 8.93 2.48
N VAL A 201 31.05 8.34 2.14
CA VAL A 201 29.81 9.05 1.86
C VAL A 201 28.94 8.96 3.11
N PRO A 202 28.61 10.10 3.74
CA PRO A 202 27.75 10.08 4.93
C PRO A 202 26.35 9.62 4.59
N VAL A 203 25.66 9.01 5.58
CA VAL A 203 24.24 8.65 5.43
C VAL A 203 23.44 9.95 5.27
N PRO A 204 22.66 10.11 4.19
CA PRO A 204 21.94 11.35 3.95
C PRO A 204 20.80 11.58 4.97
N ASP A 205 20.47 12.85 5.22
CA ASP A 205 19.45 13.24 6.19
C ASP A 205 18.07 12.62 5.90
N HIS A 206 17.68 12.51 4.64
CA HIS A 206 16.42 11.90 4.26
C HIS A 206 16.34 10.38 4.58
N VAL A 207 17.48 9.72 4.83
CA VAL A 207 17.56 8.34 5.30
C VAL A 207 17.54 8.29 6.82
N THR A 208 18.37 9.09 7.50
CA THR A 208 18.45 9.12 8.97
C THR A 208 17.17 9.66 9.62
N ALA A 209 16.51 10.61 8.95
CA ALA A 209 15.24 11.19 9.39
C ALA A 209 14.01 10.44 8.86
N TRP A 210 14.20 9.33 8.12
CA TRP A 210 13.07 8.61 7.55
C TRP A 210 12.04 8.22 8.62
N ARG A 211 10.79 8.49 8.33
CA ARG A 211 9.63 8.05 9.11
C ARG A 211 8.57 7.56 8.14
N ARG A 212 7.84 6.54 8.53
CA ARG A 212 6.67 6.13 7.77
C ARG A 212 5.72 7.32 7.60
N PRO A 213 5.25 7.63 6.40
CA PRO A 213 4.20 8.60 6.22
C PRO A 213 3.00 8.24 7.12
N THR A 214 2.65 9.10 8.04
CA THR A 214 1.48 8.91 8.90
C THR A 214 0.48 9.98 8.51
N PRO A 215 -0.77 9.64 8.19
CA PRO A 215 -1.79 10.65 7.97
C PRO A 215 -1.89 11.51 9.24
N ALA A 216 -2.05 12.82 9.05
CA ALA A 216 -2.31 13.72 10.17
C ALA A 216 -3.44 13.11 11.00
N LYS A 217 -3.20 12.88 12.31
CA LYS A 217 -4.26 12.46 13.22
C LYS A 217 -5.28 13.59 13.21
N GLU A 218 -6.39 13.40 12.55
CA GLU A 218 -7.58 14.19 12.86
C GLU A 218 -7.88 13.87 14.33
N SER A 219 -7.75 14.90 15.18
CA SER A 219 -8.14 14.85 16.58
C SER A 219 -9.60 14.42 16.63
N LEU A 220 -9.85 13.25 17.20
CA LEU A 220 -11.17 12.74 17.56
C LEU A 220 -11.81 13.65 18.61
#